data_8a7cfb7ef73c15a265188dfbdbe998d2
#
_entry.id   8a7cfb7ef73c15a265188dfbdbe998d2
#
_cell.length_a   1.000
_cell.length_b   1.000
_cell.length_c   1.000
_cell.angle_alpha   90.00
_cell.angle_beta   90.00
_cell.angle_gamma   90.00
#
_symmetry.space_group_name_H-M   'P 1'
#
loop_
_entity.id
_entity.type
_entity.pdbx_description
1 polymer ?
#
loop_
_entity_poly.entity_id
_entity_poly.type
_entity_poly.pdbx_seq_one_letter_code
_entity_poly.pdbx_strand_id
1 'polypeptide(L)'
;MGHPDWALGFEDEVWWSRFAQPRVHTWADAGQALRLVEQVKAKKDPDPKALVCYGLLLRWWPHAQPAQEKTLLRFMEGRPVSALSTHYLEWACPQIATLGLKVLVLVWDNASWHVSQSVRAWVHTHNRQVKKSGQGVRILLCYLPVKSPWLNPIEPKWVHGKRKVLEPDRTLSAQELAKRVCAVFNCVHEPPLALLEPEIVPG
;
A
#
# COMPACT_ATOMS: atom_id res chain seq x y z
N MET A 1 -24.75 -15.99 7.81
CA MET A 1 -23.72 -16.77 7.10
C MET A 1 -22.98 -15.86 6.17
N GLY A 2 -21.66 -15.74 6.30
CA GLY A 2 -20.85 -14.89 5.43
C GLY A 2 -20.73 -15.49 4.02
N HIS A 3 -20.46 -14.67 3.04
CA HIS A 3 -20.14 -15.10 1.68
C HIS A 3 -18.67 -15.56 1.65
N PRO A 4 -18.36 -16.85 1.41
CA PRO A 4 -16.99 -17.37 1.50
C PRO A 4 -16.09 -16.89 0.36
N ASP A 5 -16.67 -16.39 -0.72
CA ASP A 5 -16.01 -15.83 -1.90
C ASP A 5 -15.92 -14.30 -1.89
N TRP A 6 -16.21 -13.67 -0.72
CA TRP A 6 -16.06 -12.24 -0.49
C TRP A 6 -14.87 -11.95 0.42
N ALA A 7 -14.18 -10.85 0.16
CA ALA A 7 -13.17 -10.31 1.04
C ALA A 7 -13.47 -8.86 1.43
N LEU A 8 -13.10 -8.50 2.64
CA LEU A 8 -12.88 -7.11 3.03
C LEU A 8 -11.44 -6.76 2.66
N GLY A 9 -11.25 -5.68 1.95
CA GLY A 9 -9.95 -5.13 1.61
C GLY A 9 -9.80 -3.74 2.19
N PHE A 10 -8.78 -3.55 3.03
CA PHE A 10 -8.43 -2.26 3.63
C PHE A 10 -7.20 -1.75 2.90
N GLU A 11 -7.37 -0.72 2.11
CA GLU A 11 -6.29 -0.16 1.29
C GLU A 11 -5.84 1.17 1.87
N ASP A 12 -4.53 1.43 1.71
CA ASP A 12 -3.89 2.66 2.17
C ASP A 12 -2.51 2.83 1.52
N GLU A 13 -2.01 4.07 1.46
CA GLU A 13 -0.67 4.38 1.01
C GLU A 13 0.25 4.72 2.16
N VAL A 14 1.49 4.24 2.06
CA VAL A 14 2.50 4.49 3.08
C VAL A 14 3.83 4.90 2.47
N TRP A 15 4.48 5.88 3.11
CA TRP A 15 5.85 6.30 2.81
C TRP A 15 6.84 5.57 3.70
N TRP A 16 7.82 4.94 3.07
CA TRP A 16 8.92 4.26 3.73
C TRP A 16 10.19 5.09 3.59
N SER A 17 10.62 5.75 4.67
CA SER A 17 11.88 6.47 4.68
C SER A 17 13.07 5.51 4.58
N ARG A 18 14.11 5.88 3.82
CA ARG A 18 15.39 5.16 3.79
C ARG A 18 16.27 5.49 4.99
N PHE A 19 15.91 6.51 5.73
CA PHE A 19 16.64 7.01 6.88
C PHE A 19 15.98 6.53 8.16
N ALA A 20 16.80 6.14 9.13
CA ALA A 20 16.31 5.88 10.48
C ALA A 20 15.72 7.17 11.06
N GLN A 21 14.59 7.04 11.74
CA GLN A 21 14.09 8.15 12.54
C GLN A 21 14.96 8.32 13.78
N PRO A 22 15.35 9.57 14.14
CA PRO A 22 16.11 9.80 15.35
C PRO A 22 15.33 9.30 16.55
N ARG A 23 16.00 8.63 17.48
CA ARG A 23 15.40 8.26 18.77
C ARG A 23 15.19 9.52 19.61
N VAL A 24 13.93 9.82 19.92
CA VAL A 24 13.57 11.02 20.71
C VAL A 24 13.86 10.82 22.20
N HIS A 25 14.01 9.56 22.64
CA HIS A 25 14.31 9.20 24.02
C HIS A 25 15.57 8.36 24.07
N THR A 26 16.56 8.84 24.83
CA THR A 26 17.78 8.10 25.17
C THR A 26 18.28 8.56 26.54
N TRP A 27 19.09 7.72 27.17
CA TRP A 27 19.79 8.05 28.42
C TRP A 27 21.18 8.61 28.05
N ALA A 28 21.58 9.67 28.71
CA ALA A 28 22.93 10.18 28.61
C ALA A 28 23.46 10.42 30.02
N ASP A 29 24.79 10.41 30.16
CA ASP A 29 25.44 10.76 31.41
C ASP A 29 25.15 12.21 31.79
N ALA A 30 25.11 12.47 33.08
CA ALA A 30 24.85 13.81 33.60
C ALA A 30 25.83 14.82 32.98
N GLY A 31 25.31 15.89 32.40
CA GLY A 31 26.12 16.95 31.79
C GLY A 31 26.41 16.75 30.27
N GLN A 32 26.03 15.62 29.67
CA GLN A 32 26.11 15.46 28.23
C GLN A 32 24.84 15.97 27.52
N ALA A 33 25.05 16.87 26.55
CA ALA A 33 23.95 17.33 25.71
C ALA A 33 23.53 16.22 24.70
N LEU A 34 22.29 15.78 24.79
CA LEU A 34 21.70 14.88 23.79
C LEU A 34 21.53 15.66 22.48
N ARG A 35 22.20 15.20 21.43
CA ARG A 35 22.01 15.73 20.07
C ARG A 35 21.26 14.72 19.21
N LEU A 36 20.14 15.15 18.64
CA LEU A 36 19.49 14.41 17.58
C LEU A 36 20.34 14.56 16.32
N VAL A 37 20.91 13.46 15.86
CA VAL A 37 21.64 13.43 14.58
C VAL A 37 20.64 13.01 13.50
N GLU A 38 20.24 13.98 12.68
CA GLU A 38 19.41 13.71 11.52
C GLU A 38 20.31 13.16 10.40
N GLN A 39 19.93 12.01 9.84
CA GLN A 39 20.61 11.47 8.68
C GLN A 39 20.24 12.31 7.45
N VAL A 40 21.24 12.81 6.75
CA VAL A 40 21.05 13.63 5.55
C VAL A 40 21.40 12.84 4.32
N LYS A 41 20.59 12.99 3.27
CA LYS A 41 20.87 12.38 1.96
C LYS A 41 22.20 12.93 1.41
N ALA A 42 23.12 12.05 1.06
CA ALA A 42 24.38 12.43 0.42
C ALA A 42 24.09 13.07 -0.96
N LYS A 43 24.89 14.10 -1.35
CA LYS A 43 24.70 14.82 -2.63
C LYS A 43 24.75 13.92 -3.87
N LYS A 44 25.50 12.82 -3.82
CA LYS A 44 25.66 11.85 -4.93
C LYS A 44 24.71 10.65 -4.83
N ASP A 45 23.85 10.58 -3.82
CA ASP A 45 22.89 9.48 -3.68
C ASP A 45 21.77 9.64 -4.72
N PRO A 46 21.61 8.72 -5.70
CA PRO A 46 20.59 8.82 -6.73
C PRO A 46 19.18 8.48 -6.22
N ASP A 47 19.10 7.70 -5.15
CA ASP A 47 17.83 7.16 -4.66
C ASP A 47 16.94 8.24 -4.02
N PRO A 48 15.61 8.12 -4.08
CA PRO A 48 14.69 9.03 -3.40
C PRO A 48 14.84 8.91 -1.87
N LYS A 49 14.46 9.94 -1.13
CA LYS A 49 14.50 9.92 0.35
C LYS A 49 13.56 8.89 0.96
N ALA A 50 12.45 8.64 0.30
CA ALA A 50 11.43 7.69 0.73
C ALA A 50 10.80 7.00 -0.48
N LEU A 51 10.33 5.78 -0.27
CA LEU A 51 9.53 5.01 -1.23
C LEU A 51 8.08 5.05 -0.83
N VAL A 52 7.20 5.15 -1.80
CA VAL A 52 5.75 5.09 -1.61
C VAL A 52 5.25 3.72 -2.05
N CYS A 53 4.35 3.11 -1.31
CA CYS A 53 3.65 1.93 -1.77
C CYS A 53 2.17 1.95 -1.41
N TYR A 54 1.37 1.33 -2.26
CA TYR A 54 0.02 0.90 -1.96
C TYR A 54 0.05 -0.42 -1.20
N GLY A 55 -0.83 -0.54 -0.20
CA GLY A 55 -1.04 -1.77 0.52
C GLY A 55 -2.51 -2.09 0.66
N LEU A 56 -2.86 -3.34 0.43
CA LEU A 56 -4.21 -3.86 0.59
C LEU A 56 -4.20 -5.01 1.58
N LEU A 57 -4.77 -4.82 2.74
CA LEU A 57 -4.99 -5.86 3.73
C LEU A 57 -6.30 -6.57 3.43
N LEU A 58 -6.23 -7.79 2.94
CA LEU A 58 -7.39 -8.64 2.68
C LEU A 58 -7.75 -9.46 3.90
N ARG A 59 -9.05 -9.57 4.20
CA ARG A 59 -9.62 -10.49 5.19
C ARG A 59 -10.84 -11.18 4.60
N TRP A 60 -10.88 -12.52 4.74
CA TRP A 60 -12.02 -13.31 4.26
C TRP A 60 -12.25 -14.53 5.16
N TRP A 61 -13.43 -15.12 5.06
CA TRP A 61 -13.87 -16.22 5.92
C TRP A 61 -14.28 -17.41 5.04
N PRO A 62 -13.35 -18.34 4.72
CA PRO A 62 -13.70 -19.58 4.02
C PRO A 62 -14.68 -20.42 4.82
N HIS A 63 -15.46 -21.25 4.13
CA HIS A 63 -16.40 -22.16 4.81
C HIS A 63 -15.67 -23.04 5.84
N ALA A 64 -16.24 -23.12 7.05
CA ALA A 64 -15.74 -23.96 8.15
C ALA A 64 -14.26 -23.77 8.53
N GLN A 65 -13.68 -22.62 8.20
CA GLN A 65 -12.29 -22.27 8.53
C GLN A 65 -12.24 -20.93 9.27
N PRO A 66 -11.17 -20.69 10.06
CA PRO A 66 -10.93 -19.39 10.65
C PRO A 66 -10.70 -18.31 9.59
N ALA A 67 -10.87 -17.06 10.00
CA ALA A 67 -10.58 -15.92 9.15
C ALA A 67 -9.15 -16.00 8.57
N GLN A 68 -9.05 -15.76 7.28
CA GLN A 68 -7.79 -15.67 6.55
C GLN A 68 -7.40 -14.20 6.35
N GLU A 69 -6.11 -13.92 6.33
CA GLU A 69 -5.57 -12.58 6.10
C GLU A 69 -4.40 -12.64 5.13
N LYS A 70 -4.32 -11.71 4.19
CA LYS A 70 -3.19 -11.53 3.29
C LYS A 70 -2.98 -10.05 2.99
N THR A 71 -1.73 -9.62 2.95
CA THR A 71 -1.37 -8.28 2.51
C THR A 71 -0.83 -8.34 1.09
N LEU A 72 -1.29 -7.42 0.24
CA LEU A 72 -0.74 -7.18 -1.09
C LEU A 72 -0.05 -5.82 -1.08
N LEU A 73 1.21 -5.75 -1.51
CA LEU A 73 1.99 -4.52 -1.57
C LEU A 73 2.50 -4.27 -2.98
N ARG A 74 2.46 -3.00 -3.41
CA ARG A 74 3.09 -2.55 -4.64
C ARG A 74 3.70 -1.16 -4.46
N PHE A 75 4.99 -1.05 -4.73
CA PHE A 75 5.64 0.25 -4.78
C PHE A 75 5.19 1.03 -6.01
N MET A 76 5.29 2.35 -5.93
CA MET A 76 4.93 3.24 -7.03
C MET A 76 6.00 4.30 -7.26
N GLU A 77 6.04 4.84 -8.46
CA GLU A 77 6.81 6.01 -8.82
C GLU A 77 5.96 7.27 -8.68
N GLY A 78 6.54 8.32 -8.10
CA GLY A 78 5.86 9.60 -7.94
C GLY A 78 4.96 9.69 -6.71
N ARG A 79 3.83 10.37 -6.87
CA ARG A 79 2.84 10.62 -5.80
C ARG A 79 1.56 9.83 -6.03
N PRO A 80 0.81 9.47 -4.97
CA PRO A 80 -0.51 8.89 -5.13
C PRO A 80 -1.42 9.80 -5.96
N VAL A 81 -2.00 9.23 -7.01
CA VAL A 81 -2.97 9.87 -7.89
C VAL A 81 -4.00 8.84 -8.35
N SER A 82 -5.16 9.30 -8.80
CA SER A 82 -6.27 8.42 -9.21
C SER A 82 -5.88 7.36 -10.24
N ALA A 83 -4.99 7.68 -11.18
CA ALA A 83 -4.52 6.72 -12.19
C ALA A 83 -3.69 5.60 -11.55
N LEU A 84 -2.81 5.90 -10.59
CA LEU A 84 -2.05 4.88 -9.88
C LEU A 84 -2.95 4.01 -9.00
N SER A 85 -3.99 4.59 -8.36
CA SER A 85 -4.97 3.81 -7.60
C SER A 85 -5.70 2.80 -8.49
N THR A 86 -6.10 3.19 -9.71
CA THR A 86 -6.73 2.25 -10.67
C THR A 86 -5.75 1.20 -11.17
N HIS A 87 -4.51 1.54 -11.52
CA HIS A 87 -3.47 0.58 -11.90
C HIS A 87 -3.16 -0.41 -10.76
N TYR A 88 -3.16 0.07 -9.52
CA TYR A 88 -3.00 -0.82 -8.37
C TYR A 88 -4.14 -1.84 -8.27
N LEU A 89 -5.39 -1.40 -8.44
CA LEU A 89 -6.54 -2.31 -8.43
C LEU A 89 -6.54 -3.27 -9.62
N GLU A 90 -6.10 -2.85 -10.80
CA GLU A 90 -5.90 -3.72 -11.98
C GLU A 90 -4.90 -4.84 -11.67
N TRP A 91 -3.81 -4.52 -11.00
CA TRP A 91 -2.83 -5.51 -10.56
C TRP A 91 -3.36 -6.38 -9.41
N ALA A 92 -4.08 -5.83 -8.44
CA ALA A 92 -4.53 -6.55 -7.26
C ALA A 92 -5.67 -7.54 -7.55
N CYS A 93 -6.62 -7.19 -8.42
CA CYS A 93 -7.78 -8.04 -8.72
C CYS A 93 -7.42 -9.45 -9.20
N PRO A 94 -6.47 -9.66 -10.15
CA PRO A 94 -6.01 -11.01 -10.50
C PRO A 94 -5.42 -11.77 -9.30
N GLN A 95 -4.66 -11.11 -8.43
CA GLN A 95 -4.09 -11.74 -7.23
C GLN A 95 -5.20 -12.21 -6.26
N ILE A 96 -6.25 -11.41 -6.11
CA ILE A 96 -7.42 -11.74 -5.29
C ILE A 96 -8.19 -12.92 -5.90
N ALA A 97 -8.34 -12.95 -7.22
CA ALA A 97 -9.01 -14.03 -7.93
C ALA A 97 -8.31 -15.39 -7.73
N THR A 98 -6.96 -15.42 -7.63
CA THR A 98 -6.21 -16.67 -7.35
C THR A 98 -6.52 -17.26 -5.98
N LEU A 99 -7.08 -16.47 -5.04
CA LEU A 99 -7.54 -16.93 -3.74
C LEU A 99 -8.97 -17.51 -3.77
N GLY A 100 -9.60 -17.59 -4.94
CA GLY A 100 -10.99 -18.04 -5.12
C GLY A 100 -12.03 -16.99 -4.74
N LEU A 101 -11.61 -15.74 -4.54
CA LEU A 101 -12.48 -14.62 -4.15
C LEU A 101 -13.09 -13.97 -5.39
N LYS A 102 -14.36 -13.61 -5.31
CA LYS A 102 -15.13 -13.01 -6.42
C LYS A 102 -15.59 -11.58 -6.15
N VAL A 103 -15.60 -11.18 -4.89
CA VAL A 103 -16.03 -9.84 -4.47
C VAL A 103 -15.04 -9.25 -3.49
N LEU A 104 -14.57 -8.05 -3.77
CA LEU A 104 -13.78 -7.22 -2.88
C LEU A 104 -14.65 -6.06 -2.37
N VAL A 105 -14.94 -6.05 -1.08
CA VAL A 105 -15.46 -4.86 -0.41
C VAL A 105 -14.24 -4.00 -0.05
N LEU A 106 -13.97 -2.99 -0.86
CA LEU A 106 -12.82 -2.12 -0.73
C LEU A 106 -13.12 -0.97 0.22
N VAL A 107 -12.49 -1.02 1.38
CA VAL A 107 -12.59 0.02 2.40
C VAL A 107 -11.48 1.03 2.19
N TRP A 108 -11.86 2.28 1.93
CA TRP A 108 -10.98 3.38 1.60
C TRP A 108 -11.21 4.60 2.48
N ASP A 109 -10.18 5.39 2.67
CA ASP A 109 -10.33 6.72 3.20
C ASP A 109 -10.92 7.68 2.14
N ASN A 110 -11.09 8.96 2.53
CA ASN A 110 -11.66 9.98 1.65
C ASN A 110 -10.57 10.83 0.96
N ALA A 111 -9.39 10.28 0.69
CA ALA A 111 -8.39 10.97 -0.10
C ALA A 111 -8.94 11.36 -1.48
N SER A 112 -8.55 12.53 -1.99
CA SER A 112 -9.10 13.06 -3.24
C SER A 112 -8.92 12.12 -4.44
N TRP A 113 -7.84 11.36 -4.47
CA TRP A 113 -7.57 10.37 -5.52
C TRP A 113 -8.40 9.09 -5.38
N HIS A 114 -8.92 8.74 -4.18
CA HIS A 114 -9.85 7.63 -3.97
C HIS A 114 -11.29 7.98 -4.33
N VAL A 115 -11.74 9.19 -3.98
CA VAL A 115 -13.12 9.63 -4.22
C VAL A 115 -13.34 10.29 -5.58
N SER A 116 -12.31 10.34 -6.42
CA SER A 116 -12.36 11.00 -7.72
C SER A 116 -13.40 10.35 -8.66
N GLN A 117 -13.95 11.17 -9.56
CA GLN A 117 -14.91 10.71 -10.56
C GLN A 117 -14.26 9.65 -11.50
N SER A 118 -12.98 9.82 -11.83
CA SER A 118 -12.24 8.88 -12.69
C SER A 118 -12.13 7.48 -12.07
N VAL A 119 -11.83 7.38 -10.78
CA VAL A 119 -11.78 6.09 -10.06
C VAL A 119 -13.16 5.44 -10.02
N ARG A 120 -14.22 6.20 -9.70
CA ARG A 120 -15.60 5.66 -9.69
C ARG A 120 -16.02 5.15 -11.06
N ALA A 121 -15.72 5.91 -12.12
CA ALA A 121 -16.02 5.51 -13.50
C ALA A 121 -15.25 4.24 -13.90
N TRP A 122 -13.96 4.16 -13.51
CA TRP A 122 -13.16 2.97 -13.74
C TRP A 122 -13.76 1.74 -13.02
N VAL A 123 -14.06 1.84 -11.73
CA VAL A 123 -14.68 0.75 -10.95
C VAL A 123 -16.01 0.30 -11.57
N HIS A 124 -16.84 1.25 -12.02
CA HIS A 124 -18.09 0.93 -12.70
C HIS A 124 -17.85 0.14 -14.00
N THR A 125 -16.89 0.56 -14.81
CA THR A 125 -16.52 -0.10 -16.08
C THR A 125 -15.95 -1.49 -15.81
N HIS A 126 -15.02 -1.61 -14.87
CA HIS A 126 -14.44 -2.87 -14.42
C HIS A 126 -15.54 -3.86 -13.97
N ASN A 127 -16.44 -3.43 -13.09
CA ASN A 127 -17.54 -4.27 -12.60
C ASN A 127 -18.49 -4.72 -13.73
N ARG A 128 -18.72 -3.86 -14.74
CA ARG A 128 -19.51 -4.22 -15.92
C ARG A 128 -18.83 -5.32 -16.74
N GLN A 129 -17.50 -5.22 -16.92
CA GLN A 129 -16.71 -6.24 -17.63
C GLN A 129 -16.71 -7.57 -16.86
N VAL A 130 -16.49 -7.56 -15.55
CA VAL A 130 -16.57 -8.76 -14.69
C VAL A 130 -17.94 -9.41 -14.78
N LYS A 131 -19.04 -8.61 -14.73
CA LYS A 131 -20.40 -9.13 -14.88
C LYS A 131 -20.64 -9.76 -16.26
N LYS A 132 -20.10 -9.17 -17.33
CA LYS A 132 -20.26 -9.64 -18.71
C LYS A 132 -19.48 -10.93 -18.98
N SER A 133 -18.23 -11.01 -18.49
CA SER A 133 -17.34 -12.16 -18.70
C SER A 133 -17.63 -13.32 -17.74
N GLY A 134 -18.24 -13.06 -16.58
CA GLY A 134 -18.35 -14.01 -15.48
C GLY A 134 -17.02 -14.30 -14.78
N GLN A 135 -15.95 -13.58 -15.12
CA GLN A 135 -14.60 -13.78 -14.59
C GLN A 135 -14.06 -12.51 -13.93
N GLY A 136 -13.20 -12.67 -12.91
CA GLY A 136 -12.58 -11.58 -12.18
C GLY A 136 -13.25 -11.28 -10.84
N VAL A 137 -12.84 -10.17 -10.23
CA VAL A 137 -13.28 -9.75 -8.89
C VAL A 137 -14.09 -8.46 -9.01
N ARG A 138 -15.33 -8.49 -8.53
CA ARG A 138 -16.17 -7.26 -8.44
C ARG A 138 -15.70 -6.42 -7.26
N ILE A 139 -15.67 -5.11 -7.43
CA ILE A 139 -15.27 -4.14 -6.41
C ILE A 139 -16.49 -3.39 -5.90
N LEU A 140 -16.70 -3.42 -4.59
CA LEU A 140 -17.71 -2.63 -3.88
C LEU A 140 -16.98 -1.59 -3.04
N LEU A 141 -17.14 -0.31 -3.38
CA LEU A 141 -16.49 0.78 -2.64
C LEU A 141 -17.22 1.04 -1.32
N CYS A 142 -16.46 1.10 -0.23
CA CYS A 142 -16.91 1.46 1.10
C CYS A 142 -15.96 2.52 1.66
N TYR A 143 -16.44 3.75 1.85
CA TYR A 143 -15.59 4.83 2.37
C TYR A 143 -15.69 4.92 3.89
N LEU A 144 -14.52 5.08 4.53
CA LEU A 144 -14.44 5.35 5.96
C LEU A 144 -15.07 6.72 6.29
N PRO A 145 -15.57 6.90 7.51
CA PRO A 145 -15.95 8.23 7.97
C PRO A 145 -14.77 9.20 7.86
N VAL A 146 -15.09 10.47 7.56
CA VAL A 146 -14.07 11.53 7.42
C VAL A 146 -13.23 11.63 8.70
N LYS A 147 -11.92 11.77 8.56
CA LYS A 147 -10.96 11.88 9.68
C LYS A 147 -10.96 10.69 10.66
N SER A 148 -11.18 9.48 10.16
CA SER A 148 -11.22 8.26 10.99
C SER A 148 -10.18 7.19 10.58
N PRO A 149 -8.87 7.53 10.48
CA PRO A 149 -7.85 6.57 10.06
C PRO A 149 -7.72 5.37 11.00
N TRP A 150 -8.03 5.54 12.29
CA TRP A 150 -8.00 4.43 13.26
C TRP A 150 -8.99 3.29 12.95
N LEU A 151 -9.96 3.51 12.07
CA LEU A 151 -10.85 2.47 11.58
C LEU A 151 -10.24 1.65 10.44
N ASN A 152 -9.05 2.02 9.94
CA ASN A 152 -8.34 1.27 8.91
C ASN A 152 -7.36 0.27 9.55
N PRO A 153 -7.64 -1.05 9.53
CA PRO A 153 -6.81 -2.06 10.17
C PRO A 153 -5.40 -2.23 9.56
N ILE A 154 -5.12 -1.63 8.43
CA ILE A 154 -3.79 -1.68 7.81
C ILE A 154 -2.82 -0.70 8.50
N GLU A 155 -3.29 0.39 9.07
CA GLU A 155 -2.47 1.40 9.75
C GLU A 155 -1.55 0.83 10.86
N PRO A 156 -2.04 0.00 11.80
CA PRO A 156 -1.17 -0.66 12.76
C PRO A 156 -0.10 -1.56 12.12
N LYS A 157 -0.39 -2.16 10.95
CA LYS A 157 0.58 -2.97 10.21
C LYS A 157 1.77 -2.11 9.74
N TRP A 158 1.50 -0.87 9.29
CA TRP A 158 2.55 0.08 8.92
C TRP A 158 3.46 0.43 10.08
N VAL A 159 2.88 0.72 11.25
CA VAL A 159 3.65 1.03 12.47
C VAL A 159 4.58 -0.13 12.84
N HIS A 160 4.07 -1.36 12.84
CA HIS A 160 4.88 -2.55 13.13
C HIS A 160 5.94 -2.81 12.06
N GLY A 161 5.59 -2.63 10.79
CA GLY A 161 6.51 -2.78 9.67
C GLY A 161 7.67 -1.80 9.74
N LYS A 162 7.40 -0.52 9.98
CA LYS A 162 8.43 0.52 10.10
C LYS A 162 9.48 0.21 11.17
N ARG A 163 9.07 -0.38 12.29
CA ARG A 163 10.00 -0.78 13.37
C ARG A 163 10.94 -1.93 12.98
N LYS A 164 10.52 -2.79 12.04
CA LYS A 164 11.29 -3.97 11.60
C LYS A 164 12.21 -3.70 10.41
N VAL A 165 11.88 -2.69 9.61
CA VAL A 165 12.56 -2.44 8.32
C VAL A 165 13.78 -1.56 8.47
N LEU A 166 13.72 -0.55 9.34
CA LEU A 166 14.77 0.48 9.46
C LEU A 166 15.96 -0.01 10.28
N GLU A 167 17.15 0.38 9.83
CA GLU A 167 18.39 0.24 10.58
C GLU A 167 18.80 1.59 11.16
N PRO A 168 19.10 1.68 12.48
CA PRO A 168 19.46 2.94 13.10
C PRO A 168 20.82 3.47 12.64
N ASP A 169 21.73 2.59 12.19
CA ASP A 169 23.14 2.91 12.00
C ASP A 169 23.51 3.28 10.58
N ARG A 170 22.66 3.01 9.60
CA ARG A 170 22.92 3.32 8.19
C ARG A 170 21.68 3.64 7.39
N THR A 171 21.88 4.37 6.29
CA THR A 171 20.84 4.59 5.26
C THR A 171 20.75 3.37 4.35
N LEU A 172 19.53 2.92 4.09
CA LEU A 172 19.26 1.83 3.13
C LEU A 172 19.24 2.38 1.69
N SER A 173 19.60 1.56 0.71
CA SER A 173 19.28 1.86 -0.70
C SER A 173 17.78 1.69 -0.94
N ALA A 174 17.26 2.29 -2.02
CA ALA A 174 15.84 2.15 -2.39
C ALA A 174 15.47 0.68 -2.61
N GLN A 175 16.32 -0.07 -3.32
CA GLN A 175 16.08 -1.49 -3.58
C GLN A 175 16.12 -2.34 -2.30
N GLU A 176 17.07 -2.08 -1.41
CA GLU A 176 17.17 -2.80 -0.14
C GLU A 176 15.95 -2.53 0.74
N LEU A 177 15.52 -1.26 0.84
CA LEU A 177 14.32 -0.90 1.56
C LEU A 177 13.09 -1.62 1.02
N ALA A 178 12.87 -1.59 -0.30
CA ALA A 178 11.74 -2.25 -0.93
C ALA A 178 11.72 -3.76 -0.66
N LYS A 179 12.85 -4.45 -0.80
CA LYS A 179 12.98 -5.88 -0.49
C LYS A 179 12.67 -6.20 0.97
N ARG A 180 13.16 -5.38 1.92
CA ARG A 180 12.90 -5.55 3.35
C ARG A 180 11.43 -5.36 3.69
N VAL A 181 10.80 -4.32 3.12
CA VAL A 181 9.36 -4.09 3.31
C VAL A 181 8.58 -5.32 2.81
N CYS A 182 8.84 -5.77 1.59
CA CYS A 182 8.17 -6.95 1.04
C CYS A 182 8.38 -8.20 1.92
N ALA A 183 9.59 -8.42 2.42
CA ALA A 183 9.89 -9.56 3.31
C ALA A 183 9.11 -9.49 4.63
N VAL A 184 9.01 -8.30 5.24
CA VAL A 184 8.25 -8.11 6.49
C VAL A 184 6.76 -8.42 6.33
N PHE A 185 6.19 -8.14 5.15
CA PHE A 185 4.78 -8.39 4.84
C PHE A 185 4.54 -9.71 4.09
N ASN A 186 5.59 -10.52 3.91
CA ASN A 186 5.53 -11.76 3.14
C ASN A 186 4.96 -11.57 1.73
N CYS A 187 5.43 -10.50 1.06
CA CYS A 187 5.03 -10.14 -0.30
C CYS A 187 6.20 -10.33 -1.28
N VAL A 188 5.88 -10.58 -2.54
CA VAL A 188 6.87 -10.58 -3.62
C VAL A 188 7.21 -9.14 -3.99
N HIS A 189 8.51 -8.84 -4.13
CA HIS A 189 8.94 -7.54 -4.66
C HIS A 189 8.82 -7.55 -6.19
N GLU A 190 7.99 -6.66 -6.68
CA GLU A 190 7.78 -6.45 -8.12
C GLU A 190 8.22 -5.02 -8.52
N PRO A 191 8.46 -4.74 -9.81
CA PRO A 191 8.77 -3.40 -10.29
C PRO A 191 7.72 -2.38 -9.85
N PRO A 192 8.11 -1.12 -9.53
CA PRO A 192 7.14 -0.10 -9.13
C PRO A 192 6.07 0.14 -10.21
N LEU A 193 4.87 0.51 -9.76
CA LEU A 193 3.85 1.05 -10.66
C LEU A 193 4.28 2.46 -11.08
N ALA A 194 4.30 2.70 -12.38
CA ALA A 194 4.53 4.01 -12.96
C ALA A 194 3.29 4.46 -13.73
N LEU A 195 3.11 5.78 -13.87
CA LEU A 195 2.20 6.30 -14.87
C LEU A 195 2.84 6.02 -16.25
N LEU A 196 2.09 5.37 -17.12
CA LEU A 196 2.49 5.31 -18.53
C LEU A 196 2.53 6.75 -19.03
N GLU A 197 3.68 7.21 -19.49
CA GLU A 197 3.74 8.47 -20.22
C GLU A 197 2.74 8.38 -21.39
N PRO A 198 1.93 9.43 -21.64
CA PRO A 198 1.11 9.43 -22.84
C PRO A 198 2.03 9.22 -24.03
N GLU A 199 1.77 8.19 -24.85
CA GLU A 199 2.47 8.00 -26.11
C GLU A 199 2.40 9.33 -26.86
N ILE A 200 3.57 9.98 -27.04
CA ILE A 200 3.68 11.14 -27.92
C ILE A 200 3.47 10.57 -29.32
N VAL A 201 2.24 10.62 -29.80
CA VAL A 201 1.95 10.35 -31.21
C VAL A 201 2.67 11.45 -32.00
N PRO A 202 3.72 11.13 -32.77
CA PRO A 202 4.36 12.12 -33.60
C PRO A 202 3.36 12.62 -34.63
N GLY A 203 3.07 13.94 -34.60
CA GLY A 203 2.22 14.65 -35.57
C GLY A 203 2.86 14.75 -36.93
#